data_abd9270f770246fdc55b8eb32e1b257e
#
_entry.id   abd9270f770246fdc55b8eb32e1b257e
#
_cell.length_a   1.000
_cell.length_b   1.000
_cell.length_c   1.000
_cell.angle_alpha   90.00
_cell.angle_beta   90.00
_cell.angle_gamma   90.00
#
_symmetry.space_group_name_H-M   'P 1'
#
loop_
_entity.id
_entity.type
_entity.pdbx_description
1 polymer ?
#
loop_
_entity_poly.entity_id
_entity_poly.type
_entity_poly.pdbx_seq_one_letter_code
_entity_poly.pdbx_strand_id
1 'polypeptide(L)'
;MPTPAVNGESKADAVKYSYEFSQPKFYVKHIVIQHDANGRGTVTFERLNEDTPVTEPLELSPEALARITTAWQGLRFLESETNYQADKQFPHLGTMKIGMERGDRKRVAEFNWTNNSEAETLVNEYRKAADQAILIFDISIARENQPLNAPKLMEAMESMIKRDALSDPRQLLKLLQDLSTDEHVPLIARNHALRLIKKIQK
;
A
#
# COMPACT_ATOMS: atom_id res chain seq x y z
N MET A 1 6.73 39.91 24.38
CA MET A 1 6.23 39.27 23.15
C MET A 1 5.87 37.85 23.49
N PRO A 2 4.61 37.41 23.40
CA PRO A 2 4.23 36.05 23.69
C PRO A 2 4.56 35.15 22.48
N THR A 3 5.22 34.03 22.77
CA THR A 3 5.52 32.95 21.84
C THR A 3 4.21 32.28 21.38
N PRO A 4 3.99 31.99 20.10
CA PRO A 4 2.80 31.28 19.66
C PRO A 4 2.82 29.84 20.16
N ALA A 5 1.76 29.42 20.83
CA ALA A 5 1.54 28.06 21.24
C ALA A 5 1.47 27.15 20.02
N VAL A 6 2.34 26.13 19.96
CA VAL A 6 2.24 25.03 19.04
C VAL A 6 0.98 24.24 19.44
N ASN A 7 -0.05 24.25 18.60
CA ASN A 7 -1.23 23.40 18.72
C ASN A 7 -0.78 21.93 18.66
N GLY A 8 -0.58 21.31 19.81
CA GLY A 8 -0.51 19.86 19.92
C GLY A 8 -1.91 19.31 19.70
N GLU A 9 -2.12 18.55 18.62
CA GLU A 9 -3.31 17.71 18.50
C GLU A 9 -3.41 16.83 19.74
N SER A 10 -4.55 16.91 20.43
CA SER A 10 -4.77 16.10 21.60
C SER A 10 -4.78 14.62 21.18
N LYS A 11 -4.19 13.73 21.99
CA LYS A 11 -4.19 12.27 21.75
C LYS A 11 -5.60 11.70 21.52
N ALA A 12 -6.65 12.40 21.91
CA ALA A 12 -8.05 12.03 21.74
C ALA A 12 -8.58 12.18 20.30
N ASP A 13 -7.92 12.97 19.44
CA ASP A 13 -8.37 13.24 18.07
C ASP A 13 -7.57 12.48 17.01
N ALA A 14 -6.55 11.70 17.41
CA ALA A 14 -5.73 10.93 16.47
C ALA A 14 -6.58 9.85 15.77
N VAL A 15 -6.62 9.95 14.44
CA VAL A 15 -7.31 8.96 13.61
C VAL A 15 -6.35 7.86 13.22
N LYS A 16 -6.80 6.60 13.32
CA LYS A 16 -6.10 5.42 12.82
C LYS A 16 -6.95 4.76 11.75
N TYR A 17 -6.32 4.42 10.66
CA TYR A 17 -6.91 3.69 9.56
C TYR A 17 -6.31 2.31 9.45
N SER A 18 -7.10 1.32 9.07
CA SER A 18 -6.64 -0.04 8.81
C SER A 18 -7.28 -0.64 7.57
N TYR A 19 -6.49 -1.44 6.88
CA TYR A 19 -6.92 -2.30 5.80
C TYR A 19 -6.33 -3.70 6.03
N GLU A 20 -7.15 -4.73 5.86
CA GLU A 20 -6.72 -6.12 5.91
C GLU A 20 -7.26 -6.86 4.70
N PHE A 21 -6.43 -7.68 4.09
CA PHE A 21 -6.79 -8.61 3.04
C PHE A 21 -6.38 -10.02 3.44
N SER A 22 -7.24 -11.02 3.20
CA SER A 22 -6.93 -12.43 3.44
C SER A 22 -7.45 -13.30 2.31
N GLN A 23 -6.55 -14.11 1.73
CA GLN A 23 -6.88 -15.22 0.84
C GLN A 23 -5.84 -16.34 0.99
N PRO A 24 -6.15 -17.41 1.75
CA PRO A 24 -5.18 -18.46 2.11
C PRO A 24 -4.52 -19.19 0.94
N LYS A 25 -5.12 -19.13 -0.25
CA LYS A 25 -4.60 -19.81 -1.46
C LYS A 25 -3.73 -18.91 -2.35
N PHE A 26 -3.63 -17.60 -2.04
CA PHE A 26 -2.80 -16.68 -2.80
C PHE A 26 -1.35 -16.76 -2.33
N TYR A 27 -0.42 -16.41 -3.22
CA TYR A 27 0.99 -16.32 -2.86
C TYR A 27 1.23 -15.33 -1.72
N VAL A 28 0.67 -14.12 -1.80
CA VAL A 28 0.53 -13.22 -0.65
C VAL A 28 -0.85 -13.50 -0.05
N LYS A 29 -0.88 -14.30 1.02
CA LYS A 29 -2.10 -14.83 1.63
C LYS A 29 -2.78 -13.87 2.59
N HIS A 30 -2.01 -12.95 3.16
CA HIS A 30 -2.51 -12.00 4.15
C HIS A 30 -1.74 -10.67 4.06
N ILE A 31 -2.45 -9.58 4.15
CA ILE A 31 -1.89 -8.21 4.15
C ILE A 31 -2.62 -7.41 5.22
N VAL A 32 -1.87 -6.65 6.02
CA VAL A 32 -2.40 -5.68 6.97
C VAL A 32 -1.69 -4.34 6.75
N ILE A 33 -2.45 -3.29 6.50
CA ILE A 33 -1.97 -1.91 6.51
C ILE A 33 -2.59 -1.19 7.71
N GLN A 34 -1.78 -0.45 8.43
CA GLN A 34 -2.21 0.48 9.49
C GLN A 34 -1.46 1.79 9.32
N HIS A 35 -2.18 2.91 9.34
CA HIS A 35 -1.55 4.23 9.25
C HIS A 35 -2.35 5.31 10.00
N ASP A 36 -1.68 6.41 10.30
CA ASP A 36 -2.27 7.62 10.88
C ASP A 36 -2.87 8.56 9.82
N ALA A 37 -3.36 9.70 10.28
CA ALA A 37 -3.91 10.74 9.41
C ALA A 37 -2.88 11.37 8.44
N ASN A 38 -1.58 11.21 8.73
CA ASN A 38 -0.50 11.70 7.88
C ASN A 38 -0.02 10.65 6.87
N GLY A 39 -0.65 9.48 6.84
CA GLY A 39 -0.28 8.38 5.94
C GLY A 39 0.95 7.60 6.37
N ARG A 40 1.38 7.75 7.63
CA ARG A 40 2.53 7.03 8.18
C ARG A 40 2.08 5.85 9.01
N GLY A 41 2.75 4.71 8.82
CA GLY A 41 2.38 3.48 9.51
C GLY A 41 3.20 2.28 9.08
N THR A 42 2.53 1.15 8.95
CA THR A 42 3.17 -0.13 8.58
C THR A 42 2.32 -0.90 7.57
N VAL A 43 3.01 -1.70 6.77
CA VAL A 43 2.41 -2.78 5.99
C VAL A 43 3.02 -4.09 6.46
N THR A 44 2.18 -5.04 6.84
CA THR A 44 2.57 -6.42 7.17
C THR A 44 2.00 -7.35 6.13
N PHE A 45 2.80 -8.29 5.63
CA PHE A 45 2.32 -9.28 4.68
C PHE A 45 2.87 -10.67 4.97
N GLU A 46 2.09 -11.69 4.62
CA GLU A 46 2.42 -13.09 4.77
C GLU A 46 2.36 -13.80 3.42
N ARG A 47 3.36 -14.64 3.14
CA ARG A 47 3.43 -15.45 1.92
C ARG A 47 3.12 -16.92 2.20
N LEU A 48 2.61 -17.61 1.18
CA LEU A 48 2.16 -18.98 1.30
C LEU A 48 3.24 -19.95 1.80
N ASN A 49 4.49 -19.73 1.38
CA ASN A 49 5.61 -20.62 1.65
C ASN A 49 6.63 -20.01 2.64
N GLU A 50 6.23 -18.99 3.38
CA GLU A 50 7.06 -18.32 4.39
C GLU A 50 6.36 -18.38 5.74
N ASP A 51 7.10 -18.80 6.77
CA ASP A 51 6.54 -19.02 8.11
C ASP A 51 6.45 -17.72 8.93
N THR A 52 7.15 -16.67 8.50
CA THR A 52 7.24 -15.42 9.26
C THR A 52 6.64 -14.26 8.47
N PRO A 53 5.70 -13.50 9.06
CA PRO A 53 5.23 -12.25 8.48
C PRO A 53 6.36 -11.25 8.31
N VAL A 54 6.33 -10.50 7.22
CA VAL A 54 7.23 -9.37 6.97
C VAL A 54 6.49 -8.08 7.31
N THR A 55 7.12 -7.18 8.06
CA THR A 55 6.57 -5.87 8.39
C THR A 55 7.53 -4.78 7.92
N GLU A 56 7.03 -3.91 7.05
CA GLU A 56 7.76 -2.78 6.48
C GLU A 56 7.11 -1.44 6.89
N PRO A 57 7.89 -0.38 7.02
CA PRO A 57 7.33 0.95 7.19
C PRO A 57 6.52 1.35 5.96
N LEU A 58 5.39 2.03 6.18
CA LEU A 58 4.55 2.61 5.15
C LEU A 58 4.57 4.13 5.26
N GLU A 59 4.82 4.80 4.15
CA GLU A 59 4.64 6.24 3.99
C GLU A 59 3.89 6.49 2.67
N LEU A 60 2.61 6.85 2.78
CA LEU A 60 1.80 7.20 1.63
C LEU A 60 2.25 8.56 1.08
N SER A 61 2.36 8.69 -0.24
CA SER A 61 2.60 10.01 -0.84
C SER A 61 1.41 10.94 -0.60
N PRO A 62 1.59 12.27 -0.66
CA PRO A 62 0.48 13.22 -0.51
C PRO A 62 -0.68 12.94 -1.44
N GLU A 63 -0.42 12.55 -2.69
CA GLU A 63 -1.42 12.22 -3.69
C GLU A 63 -2.17 10.93 -3.35
N ALA A 64 -1.47 9.88 -2.93
CA ALA A 64 -2.09 8.63 -2.50
C ALA A 64 -2.92 8.83 -1.24
N LEU A 65 -2.41 9.57 -0.25
CA LEU A 65 -3.12 9.90 0.97
C LEU A 65 -4.38 10.72 0.68
N ALA A 66 -4.32 11.69 -0.26
CA ALA A 66 -5.50 12.46 -0.66
C ALA A 66 -6.59 11.57 -1.25
N ARG A 67 -6.26 10.61 -2.13
CA ARG A 67 -7.24 9.67 -2.71
C ARG A 67 -7.87 8.78 -1.64
N ILE A 68 -7.05 8.22 -0.74
CA ILE A 68 -7.51 7.40 0.38
C ILE A 68 -8.41 8.21 1.32
N THR A 69 -8.00 9.43 1.69
CA THR A 69 -8.79 10.31 2.58
C THR A 69 -10.12 10.69 1.95
N THR A 70 -10.15 11.00 0.66
CA THR A 70 -11.38 11.30 -0.08
C THR A 70 -12.35 10.12 -0.04
N ALA A 71 -11.87 8.89 -0.27
CA ALA A 71 -12.70 7.70 -0.19
C ALA A 71 -13.25 7.46 1.23
N TRP A 72 -12.43 7.63 2.27
CA TRP A 72 -12.90 7.55 3.67
C TRP A 72 -13.96 8.60 4.01
N GLN A 73 -13.81 9.83 3.51
CA GLN A 73 -14.80 10.91 3.70
C GLN A 73 -16.12 10.58 2.99
N GLY A 74 -16.05 10.06 1.75
CA GLY A 74 -17.24 9.65 1.00
C GLY A 74 -18.03 8.54 1.70
N LEU A 75 -17.34 7.61 2.36
CA LEU A 75 -17.97 6.54 3.15
C LEU A 75 -18.67 7.07 4.41
N ARG A 76 -18.30 8.24 4.95
CA ARG A 76 -18.73 8.73 6.27
C ARG A 76 -18.63 7.60 7.33
N PHE A 77 -17.52 6.90 7.33
CA PHE A 77 -17.38 5.54 7.83
C PHE A 77 -17.80 5.39 9.30
N LEU A 78 -17.44 6.32 10.18
CA LEU A 78 -17.81 6.27 11.60
C LEU A 78 -19.25 6.70 11.89
N GLU A 79 -19.91 7.37 10.95
CA GLU A 79 -21.31 7.81 11.05
C GLU A 79 -22.29 6.87 10.38
N SER A 80 -21.80 5.97 9.52
CA SER A 80 -22.61 5.07 8.71
C SER A 80 -22.64 3.66 9.33
N GLU A 81 -23.78 2.98 9.21
CA GLU A 81 -23.95 1.55 9.50
C GLU A 81 -24.04 0.69 8.21
N THR A 82 -23.62 1.27 7.07
CA THR A 82 -23.73 0.63 5.76
C THR A 82 -23.00 -0.71 5.75
N ASN A 83 -23.69 -1.75 5.30
CA ASN A 83 -23.07 -3.02 4.94
C ASN A 83 -22.49 -2.90 3.53
N TYR A 84 -21.18 -3.05 3.41
CA TYR A 84 -20.48 -2.95 2.12
C TYR A 84 -20.46 -4.25 1.32
N GLN A 85 -20.87 -5.38 1.93
CA GLN A 85 -20.97 -6.64 1.21
C GLN A 85 -22.10 -6.57 0.18
N ALA A 86 -21.78 -6.79 -1.10
CA ALA A 86 -22.77 -6.93 -2.15
C ALA A 86 -23.55 -8.26 -2.01
N ASP A 87 -24.74 -8.32 -2.58
CA ASP A 87 -25.60 -9.54 -2.57
C ASP A 87 -24.84 -10.75 -3.13
N LYS A 88 -24.06 -10.52 -4.21
CA LYS A 88 -23.21 -11.55 -4.78
C LYS A 88 -21.89 -11.64 -4.03
N GLN A 89 -21.52 -12.86 -3.66
CA GLN A 89 -20.27 -13.13 -2.95
C GLN A 89 -19.26 -13.85 -3.85
N PHE A 90 -17.98 -13.52 -3.66
CA PHE A 90 -16.86 -14.11 -4.40
C PHE A 90 -15.75 -14.57 -3.43
N PRO A 91 -15.97 -15.64 -2.63
CA PRO A 91 -15.01 -16.06 -1.60
C PRO A 91 -13.61 -16.38 -2.15
N HIS A 92 -13.53 -16.79 -3.42
CA HIS A 92 -12.25 -17.09 -4.07
C HIS A 92 -11.38 -15.85 -4.33
N LEU A 93 -11.95 -14.64 -4.28
CA LEU A 93 -11.21 -13.38 -4.42
C LEU A 93 -10.59 -12.91 -3.09
N GLY A 94 -10.93 -13.57 -1.98
CA GLY A 94 -10.47 -13.20 -0.65
C GLY A 94 -11.45 -12.32 0.10
N THR A 95 -11.09 -11.99 1.33
CA THR A 95 -11.87 -11.16 2.25
C THR A 95 -11.09 -9.88 2.54
N MET A 96 -11.78 -8.76 2.53
CA MET A 96 -11.24 -7.43 2.85
C MET A 96 -11.90 -6.92 4.12
N LYS A 97 -11.11 -6.29 5.00
CA LYS A 97 -11.61 -5.51 6.13
C LYS A 97 -11.06 -4.10 6.04
N ILE A 98 -11.92 -3.14 6.26
CA ILE A 98 -11.55 -1.74 6.40
C ILE A 98 -11.94 -1.27 7.79
N GLY A 99 -11.08 -0.49 8.44
CA GLY A 99 -11.29 -0.04 9.81
C GLY A 99 -10.86 1.40 10.02
N MET A 100 -11.58 2.09 10.90
CA MET A 100 -11.25 3.42 11.35
C MET A 100 -11.47 3.54 12.85
N GLU A 101 -10.57 4.23 13.52
CA GLU A 101 -10.63 4.54 14.94
C GLU A 101 -10.34 6.03 15.16
N ARG A 102 -11.18 6.72 15.90
CA ARG A 102 -11.01 8.12 16.28
C ARG A 102 -11.54 8.33 17.70
N GLY A 103 -10.65 8.56 18.67
CA GLY A 103 -11.02 8.60 20.09
C GLY A 103 -11.68 7.29 20.51
N ASP A 104 -12.86 7.38 21.11
CA ASP A 104 -13.62 6.21 21.57
C ASP A 104 -14.47 5.54 20.46
N ARG A 105 -14.49 6.11 19.26
CA ARG A 105 -15.26 5.59 18.14
C ARG A 105 -14.39 4.68 17.29
N LYS A 106 -14.89 3.45 17.10
CA LYS A 106 -14.23 2.44 16.28
C LYS A 106 -15.24 1.70 15.44
N ARG A 107 -14.91 1.49 14.17
CA ARG A 107 -15.70 0.64 13.29
C ARG A 107 -14.79 -0.19 12.40
N VAL A 108 -15.22 -1.43 12.12
CA VAL A 108 -14.63 -2.33 11.13
C VAL A 108 -15.76 -2.84 10.24
N ALA A 109 -15.54 -2.90 8.94
CA ALA A 109 -16.43 -3.52 7.98
C ALA A 109 -15.68 -4.58 7.19
N GLU A 110 -16.32 -5.75 7.00
CA GLU A 110 -15.77 -6.89 6.30
C GLU A 110 -16.63 -7.21 5.08
N PHE A 111 -16.02 -7.49 3.95
CA PHE A 111 -16.68 -7.90 2.71
C PHE A 111 -15.70 -8.61 1.77
N ASN A 112 -16.20 -9.38 0.82
CA ASN A 112 -15.40 -9.99 -0.25
C ASN A 112 -15.68 -9.37 -1.63
N TRP A 113 -16.79 -8.67 -1.77
CA TRP A 113 -17.16 -7.91 -2.95
C TRP A 113 -18.08 -6.76 -2.56
N THR A 114 -17.95 -5.63 -3.22
CA THR A 114 -18.78 -4.45 -2.95
C THR A 114 -19.23 -3.79 -4.24
N ASN A 115 -20.43 -3.19 -4.21
CA ASN A 115 -20.96 -2.29 -5.24
C ASN A 115 -20.88 -0.82 -4.82
N ASN A 116 -20.32 -0.55 -3.62
CA ASN A 116 -20.10 0.81 -3.16
C ASN A 116 -18.80 1.36 -3.77
N SER A 117 -18.88 2.43 -4.55
CA SER A 117 -17.77 3.00 -5.32
C SER A 117 -16.63 3.51 -4.44
N GLU A 118 -16.96 4.12 -3.30
CA GLU A 118 -15.96 4.63 -2.36
C GLU A 118 -15.21 3.50 -1.66
N ALA A 119 -15.93 2.43 -1.26
CA ALA A 119 -15.32 1.26 -0.65
C ALA A 119 -14.42 0.50 -1.65
N GLU A 120 -14.86 0.37 -2.91
CA GLU A 120 -14.05 -0.20 -3.99
C GLU A 120 -12.79 0.63 -4.24
N THR A 121 -12.94 1.95 -4.36
CA THR A 121 -11.81 2.88 -4.54
C THR A 121 -10.81 2.76 -3.39
N LEU A 122 -11.30 2.76 -2.15
CA LEU A 122 -10.47 2.64 -0.95
C LEU A 122 -9.66 1.34 -0.94
N VAL A 123 -10.29 0.21 -1.20
CA VAL A 123 -9.63 -1.10 -1.28
C VAL A 123 -8.58 -1.12 -2.38
N ASN A 124 -8.89 -0.56 -3.56
CA ASN A 124 -7.96 -0.51 -4.67
C ASN A 124 -6.73 0.36 -4.36
N GLU A 125 -6.90 1.50 -3.70
CA GLU A 125 -5.76 2.35 -3.28
C GLU A 125 -4.88 1.64 -2.24
N TYR A 126 -5.47 0.94 -1.25
CA TYR A 126 -4.69 0.14 -0.31
C TYR A 126 -3.97 -1.04 -0.96
N ARG A 127 -4.58 -1.70 -1.95
CA ARG A 127 -3.89 -2.75 -2.73
C ARG A 127 -2.68 -2.20 -3.45
N LYS A 128 -2.82 -1.06 -4.14
CA LYS A 128 -1.70 -0.39 -4.81
C LYS A 128 -0.57 -0.05 -3.83
N ALA A 129 -0.91 0.41 -2.62
CA ALA A 129 0.08 0.72 -1.59
C ALA A 129 0.78 -0.55 -1.08
N ALA A 130 0.05 -1.64 -0.81
CA ALA A 130 0.60 -2.92 -0.43
C ALA A 130 1.52 -3.50 -1.51
N ASP A 131 1.03 -3.56 -2.75
CA ASP A 131 1.77 -4.10 -3.89
C ASP A 131 3.07 -3.33 -4.14
N GLN A 132 3.04 -2.00 -3.98
CA GLN A 132 4.23 -1.17 -4.08
C GLN A 132 5.24 -1.46 -2.96
N ALA A 133 4.78 -1.58 -1.72
CA ALA A 133 5.66 -1.89 -0.58
C ALA A 133 6.29 -3.29 -0.71
N ILE A 134 5.51 -4.29 -1.11
CA ILE A 134 5.99 -5.66 -1.36
C ILE A 134 7.03 -5.67 -2.49
N LEU A 135 6.79 -4.93 -3.57
CA LEU A 135 7.73 -4.82 -4.68
C LEU A 135 9.05 -4.18 -4.24
N ILE A 136 9.00 -3.10 -3.44
CA ILE A 136 10.20 -2.44 -2.89
C ILE A 136 10.98 -3.43 -2.03
N PHE A 137 10.31 -4.16 -1.15
CA PHE A 137 10.92 -5.19 -0.31
C PHE A 137 11.61 -6.27 -1.17
N ASP A 138 10.92 -6.82 -2.17
CA ASP A 138 11.47 -7.87 -3.04
C ASP A 138 12.71 -7.41 -3.81
N ILE A 139 12.69 -6.17 -4.29
CA ILE A 139 13.85 -5.59 -4.98
C ILE A 139 15.02 -5.39 -4.01
N SER A 140 14.76 -4.93 -2.79
CA SER A 140 15.80 -4.73 -1.78
C SER A 140 16.46 -6.06 -1.39
N ILE A 141 15.66 -7.10 -1.15
CA ILE A 141 16.16 -8.45 -0.87
C ILE A 141 16.92 -9.04 -2.06
N ALA A 142 16.41 -8.88 -3.27
CA ALA A 142 17.09 -9.36 -4.46
C ALA A 142 18.44 -8.67 -4.69
N ARG A 143 18.49 -7.36 -4.47
CA ARG A 143 19.73 -6.57 -4.59
C ARG A 143 20.82 -7.09 -3.66
N GLU A 144 20.46 -7.44 -2.42
CA GLU A 144 21.42 -7.90 -1.40
C GLU A 144 21.80 -9.36 -1.55
N ASN A 145 20.85 -10.23 -1.84
CA ASN A 145 21.03 -11.68 -1.74
C ASN A 145 20.97 -12.43 -3.07
N GLN A 146 20.24 -11.88 -4.06
CA GLN A 146 19.98 -12.57 -5.34
C GLN A 146 19.94 -11.58 -6.51
N PRO A 147 21.02 -10.85 -6.81
CA PRO A 147 21.00 -9.77 -7.81
C PRO A 147 20.63 -10.25 -9.22
N LEU A 148 20.79 -11.53 -9.52
CA LEU A 148 20.36 -12.12 -10.80
C LEU A 148 18.84 -12.11 -11.00
N ASN A 149 18.05 -11.96 -9.94
CA ASN A 149 16.59 -11.81 -10.04
C ASN A 149 16.14 -10.36 -10.36
N ALA A 150 17.04 -9.38 -10.25
CA ALA A 150 16.71 -7.98 -10.50
C ALA A 150 16.08 -7.71 -11.88
N PRO A 151 16.51 -8.32 -13.00
CA PRO A 151 15.85 -8.11 -14.29
C PRO A 151 14.36 -8.45 -14.28
N LYS A 152 13.99 -9.60 -13.69
CA LYS A 152 12.60 -10.04 -13.57
C LYS A 152 11.75 -9.07 -12.73
N LEU A 153 12.32 -8.55 -11.65
CA LEU A 153 11.65 -7.57 -10.80
C LEU A 153 11.47 -6.22 -11.50
N MET A 154 12.42 -5.80 -12.35
CA MET A 154 12.25 -4.61 -13.19
C MET A 154 11.14 -4.79 -14.22
N GLU A 155 10.99 -5.97 -14.82
CA GLU A 155 9.87 -6.29 -15.72
C GLU A 155 8.53 -6.26 -14.99
N ALA A 156 8.47 -6.83 -13.77
CA ALA A 156 7.28 -6.77 -12.92
C ALA A 156 6.90 -5.33 -12.60
N MET A 157 7.87 -4.50 -12.17
CA MET A 157 7.66 -3.07 -11.91
C MET A 157 7.13 -2.34 -13.15
N GLU A 158 7.73 -2.57 -14.32
CA GLU A 158 7.26 -1.95 -15.56
C GLU A 158 5.81 -2.33 -15.89
N SER A 159 5.46 -3.60 -15.69
CA SER A 159 4.10 -4.10 -15.87
C SER A 159 3.12 -3.43 -14.90
N MET A 160 3.50 -3.25 -13.64
CA MET A 160 2.67 -2.59 -12.63
C MET A 160 2.47 -1.10 -12.96
N ILE A 161 3.51 -0.39 -13.39
CA ILE A 161 3.40 1.00 -13.86
C ILE A 161 2.44 1.10 -15.05
N LYS A 162 2.55 0.21 -16.04
CA LYS A 162 1.68 0.20 -17.24
C LYS A 162 0.20 -0.01 -16.91
N ARG A 163 -0.10 -0.76 -15.85
CA ARG A 163 -1.47 -1.09 -15.42
C ARG A 163 -2.03 -0.16 -14.36
N ASP A 164 -1.30 0.90 -13.99
CA ASP A 164 -1.64 1.78 -12.86
C ASP A 164 -1.87 1.01 -11.56
N ALA A 165 -1.03 0.01 -11.28
CA ALA A 165 -1.13 -0.88 -10.13
C ALA A 165 -0.20 -0.48 -8.96
N LEU A 166 0.42 0.69 -8.99
CA LEU A 166 1.24 1.25 -7.93
C LEU A 166 0.57 2.48 -7.32
N SER A 167 0.80 2.68 -6.03
CA SER A 167 0.25 3.80 -5.28
C SER A 167 0.81 5.14 -5.75
N ASP A 168 2.13 5.24 -5.86
CA ASP A 168 2.85 6.36 -6.45
C ASP A 168 4.21 5.91 -7.01
N PRO A 169 4.34 5.74 -8.33
CA PRO A 169 5.60 5.36 -8.95
C PRO A 169 6.77 6.30 -8.67
N ARG A 170 6.51 7.59 -8.35
CA ARG A 170 7.57 8.58 -8.08
C ARG A 170 8.36 8.23 -6.83
N GLN A 171 7.75 7.57 -5.84
CA GLN A 171 8.45 7.08 -4.65
C GLN A 171 9.52 6.03 -4.97
N LEU A 172 9.46 5.38 -6.14
CA LEU A 172 10.45 4.40 -6.59
C LEU A 172 11.71 5.03 -7.21
N LEU A 173 11.71 6.33 -7.50
CA LEU A 173 12.81 6.98 -8.21
C LEU A 173 14.16 6.82 -7.51
N LYS A 174 14.20 6.97 -6.18
CA LYS A 174 15.44 6.77 -5.42
C LYS A 174 15.94 5.33 -5.53
N LEU A 175 15.08 4.34 -5.33
CA LEU A 175 15.43 2.93 -5.46
C LEU A 175 15.96 2.62 -6.87
N LEU A 176 15.31 3.13 -7.91
CA LEU A 176 15.74 2.95 -9.30
C LEU A 176 17.09 3.62 -9.60
N GLN A 177 17.35 4.80 -9.03
CA GLN A 177 18.64 5.47 -9.12
C GLN A 177 19.75 4.64 -8.48
N ASP A 178 19.53 4.15 -7.25
CA ASP A 178 20.47 3.30 -6.53
C ASP A 178 20.77 2.02 -7.31
N LEU A 179 19.73 1.35 -7.87
CA LEU A 179 19.89 0.15 -8.69
C LEU A 179 20.65 0.42 -10.00
N SER A 180 20.45 1.57 -10.62
CA SER A 180 21.07 1.89 -11.92
C SER A 180 22.59 2.05 -11.85
N THR A 181 23.11 2.35 -10.66
CA THR A 181 24.56 2.57 -10.40
C THR A 181 25.23 1.45 -9.64
N ASP A 182 24.45 0.48 -9.13
CA ASP A 182 24.99 -0.65 -8.35
C ASP A 182 25.63 -1.71 -9.25
N GLU A 183 26.94 -1.87 -9.15
CA GLU A 183 27.72 -2.81 -9.99
C GLU A 183 27.40 -4.30 -9.69
N HIS A 184 26.85 -4.62 -8.51
CA HIS A 184 26.41 -5.97 -8.17
C HIS A 184 25.14 -6.38 -8.91
N VAL A 185 24.37 -5.40 -9.39
CA VAL A 185 23.16 -5.62 -10.16
C VAL A 185 23.50 -5.82 -11.64
N PRO A 186 22.94 -6.85 -12.32
CA PRO A 186 23.19 -7.10 -13.75
C PRO A 186 22.95 -5.88 -14.62
N LEU A 187 23.82 -5.66 -15.63
CA LEU A 187 23.73 -4.50 -16.52
C LEU A 187 22.37 -4.34 -17.20
N ILE A 188 21.71 -5.45 -17.53
CA ILE A 188 20.36 -5.44 -18.10
C ILE A 188 19.33 -4.81 -17.15
N ALA A 189 19.39 -5.10 -15.85
CA ALA A 189 18.51 -4.51 -14.85
C ALA A 189 18.84 -3.04 -14.59
N ARG A 190 20.14 -2.69 -14.53
CA ARG A 190 20.59 -1.28 -14.42
C ARG A 190 20.06 -0.42 -15.57
N ASN A 191 20.20 -0.91 -16.79
CA ASN A 191 19.68 -0.22 -17.98
C ASN A 191 18.14 -0.14 -17.98
N HIS A 192 17.47 -1.17 -17.46
CA HIS A 192 16.02 -1.13 -17.30
C HIS A 192 15.59 -0.09 -16.27
N ALA A 193 16.26 -0.02 -15.11
CA ALA A 193 16.02 1.01 -14.12
C ALA A 193 16.13 2.42 -14.71
N LEU A 194 17.17 2.72 -15.52
CA LEU A 194 17.30 4.00 -16.21
C LEU A 194 16.14 4.31 -17.15
N ARG A 195 15.60 3.30 -17.84
CA ARG A 195 14.40 3.49 -18.69
C ARG A 195 13.15 3.80 -17.86
N LEU A 196 12.98 3.10 -16.73
CA LEU A 196 11.85 3.33 -15.82
C LEU A 196 11.89 4.72 -15.19
N ILE A 197 13.07 5.21 -14.77
CA ILE A 197 13.25 6.58 -14.28
C ILE A 197 12.72 7.58 -15.32
N LYS A 198 13.18 7.47 -16.58
CA LYS A 198 12.73 8.37 -17.66
C LYS A 198 11.24 8.30 -17.93
N LYS A 199 10.61 7.14 -17.70
CA LYS A 199 9.17 6.92 -17.88
C LYS A 199 8.36 7.56 -16.76
N ILE A 200 8.83 7.46 -15.51
CA ILE A 200 8.14 7.98 -14.32
C ILE A 200 8.23 9.52 -14.25
N GLN A 201 9.31 10.11 -14.77
CA GLN A 201 9.54 11.56 -14.76
C GLN A 201 8.81 12.31 -15.88
N LYS A 202 8.20 11.64 -16.84
CA LYS A 202 7.36 12.24 -17.90
C LYS A 202 5.96 12.55 -17.44
#